data_d458806e778a039ede4e0b2c2571691e
#
_entry.id   d458806e778a039ede4e0b2c2571691e
#
_cell.length_a   1.000
_cell.length_b   1.000
_cell.length_c   1.000
_cell.angle_alpha   90.00
_cell.angle_beta   90.00
_cell.angle_gamma   90.00
#
_symmetry.space_group_name_H-M   'P 1'
#
loop_
_entity.id
_entity.type
_entity.pdbx_description
1 polymer ?
#
loop_
_entity_poly.entity_id
_entity_poly.type
_entity_poly.pdbx_seq_one_letter_code
_entity_poly.pdbx_strand_id
1 'polypeptide(L)'
;MQNMHWNWLMIASSAFQRPFFTTDETQAGQMAARLECGGVFINGYCASDARVAFGGVKKSGFGRELSHFGLHEFCNIQTVWKDRI
;
A
#
# COMPACT_ATOMS: atom_id res chain seq x y z
N MET A 1 9.56 18.76 14.78
CA MET A 1 9.99 17.36 14.80
C MET A 1 9.17 16.48 13.85
N GLN A 2 7.84 16.54 13.90
CA GLN A 2 6.98 15.78 12.97
C GLN A 2 7.26 16.15 11.51
N ASN A 3 7.50 17.44 11.22
CA ASN A 3 7.71 17.88 9.84
C ASN A 3 8.99 17.33 9.22
N MET A 4 10.08 17.28 10.00
CA MET A 4 11.34 16.72 9.50
C MET A 4 11.21 15.22 9.20
N HIS A 5 10.61 14.49 10.13
CA HIS A 5 10.41 13.06 9.97
C HIS A 5 9.48 12.78 8.78
N TRP A 6 8.44 13.57 8.64
CA TRP A 6 7.50 13.46 7.54
C TRP A 6 8.17 13.65 6.18
N ASN A 7 8.98 14.73 6.07
CA ASN A 7 9.69 14.99 4.83
C ASN A 7 10.63 13.85 4.46
N TRP A 8 11.33 13.30 5.44
CA TRP A 8 12.23 12.17 5.19
C TRP A 8 11.47 10.97 4.64
N LEU A 9 10.29 10.66 5.21
CA LEU A 9 9.47 9.55 4.73
C LEU A 9 9.00 9.78 3.30
N MET A 10 8.65 11.01 2.95
CA MET A 10 8.15 11.34 1.62
C MET A 10 9.23 11.30 0.54
N ILE A 11 10.47 11.66 0.87
CA ILE A 11 11.57 11.66 -0.09
C ILE A 11 12.34 10.34 -0.12
N ALA A 12 12.06 9.41 0.78
CA ALA A 12 12.74 8.13 0.80
C ALA A 12 12.50 7.39 -0.51
N SER A 13 13.57 6.78 -1.06
CA SER A 13 13.47 6.06 -2.33
C SER A 13 12.88 4.65 -2.18
N SER A 14 12.81 4.13 -0.96
CA SER A 14 12.24 2.83 -0.66
C SER A 14 11.11 2.99 0.33
N ALA A 15 9.96 2.38 0.03
CA ALA A 15 8.79 2.50 0.89
C ALA A 15 7.92 1.25 0.77
N PHE A 16 7.93 0.44 1.81
CA PHE A 16 7.21 -0.82 1.84
C PHE A 16 6.02 -0.75 2.79
N GLN A 17 6.27 -0.79 4.10
CA GLN A 17 5.22 -0.76 5.11
C GLN A 17 5.57 0.24 6.19
N ARG A 18 4.58 0.93 6.72
CA ARG A 18 4.79 1.92 7.77
C ARG A 18 3.77 1.76 8.90
N PRO A 19 4.23 1.44 10.11
CA PRO A 19 3.36 1.51 11.28
C PRO A 19 3.23 2.96 11.76
N PHE A 20 2.10 3.26 12.35
CA PHE A 20 1.78 4.62 12.77
C PHE A 20 0.87 4.57 13.99
N PHE A 21 1.24 5.26 15.05
CA PHE A 21 0.51 5.24 16.31
C PHE A 21 -0.03 6.62 16.66
N THR A 22 -1.33 6.71 16.88
CA THR A 22 -1.99 7.95 17.27
C THR A 22 -3.31 7.65 17.95
N THR A 23 -3.79 8.62 18.77
CA THR A 23 -5.12 8.56 19.34
C THR A 23 -6.13 9.37 18.51
N ASP A 24 -5.67 10.10 17.50
CA ASP A 24 -6.50 10.92 16.63
C ASP A 24 -6.74 10.20 15.31
N GLU A 25 -7.94 9.63 15.15
CA GLU A 25 -8.31 8.88 13.96
C GLU A 25 -8.36 9.76 12.71
N THR A 26 -8.78 11.01 12.86
CA THR A 26 -8.82 11.94 11.72
C THR A 26 -7.41 12.23 11.21
N GLN A 27 -6.47 12.49 12.11
CA GLN A 27 -5.08 12.69 11.74
C GLN A 27 -4.50 11.44 11.10
N ALA A 28 -4.81 10.28 11.64
CA ALA A 28 -4.32 9.01 11.10
C ALA A 28 -4.75 8.83 9.64
N GLY A 29 -6.01 9.09 9.33
CA GLY A 29 -6.52 8.99 7.96
C GLY A 29 -5.85 9.98 7.02
N GLN A 30 -5.65 11.21 7.47
CA GLN A 30 -4.99 12.24 6.66
C GLN A 30 -3.55 11.89 6.36
N MET A 31 -2.82 11.39 7.36
CA MET A 31 -1.43 11.01 7.19
C MET A 31 -1.30 9.77 6.31
N ALA A 32 -2.17 8.80 6.48
CA ALA A 32 -2.16 7.59 5.65
C ALA A 32 -2.34 7.93 4.17
N ALA A 33 -3.22 8.87 3.85
CA ALA A 33 -3.47 9.29 2.47
C ALA A 33 -2.26 9.98 1.83
N ARG A 34 -1.37 10.56 2.63
CA ARG A 34 -0.20 11.29 2.15
C ARG A 34 1.06 10.44 2.09
N LEU A 35 1.12 9.34 2.83
CA LEU A 35 2.30 8.48 2.84
C LEU A 35 2.45 7.71 1.53
N GLU A 36 3.62 7.81 0.92
CA GLU A 36 3.94 7.07 -0.29
C GLU A 36 4.63 5.75 0.07
N CYS A 37 3.82 4.76 0.44
CA CYS A 37 4.30 3.43 0.82
C CYS A 37 3.26 2.37 0.44
N GLY A 38 3.64 1.11 0.52
CA GLY A 38 2.78 0.02 0.12
C GLY A 38 1.66 -0.25 1.10
N GLY A 39 1.89 0.00 2.38
CA GLY A 39 0.86 -0.18 3.39
C GLY A 39 1.08 0.69 4.60
N VAL A 40 0.01 1.11 5.23
CA VAL A 40 0.04 1.91 6.46
C VAL A 40 -0.77 1.15 7.51
N PHE A 41 -0.14 0.92 8.66
CA PHE A 41 -0.75 0.20 9.78
C PHE A 41 -0.97 1.17 10.92
N ILE A 42 -2.22 1.51 11.18
CA ILE A 42 -2.58 2.48 12.20
C ILE A 42 -2.83 1.75 13.51
N ASN A 43 -2.07 2.13 14.55
CA ASN A 43 -2.15 1.55 15.89
C ASN A 43 -1.95 0.03 15.90
N GLY A 44 -1.03 -0.43 15.05
CA GLY A 44 -0.72 -1.84 14.97
C GLY A 44 0.65 -2.06 14.36
N TYR A 45 1.00 -3.31 14.16
CA TYR A 45 2.26 -3.69 13.54
C TYR A 45 2.03 -4.21 12.13
N CYS A 46 3.06 -4.09 11.30
CA CYS A 46 3.00 -4.61 9.95
C CYS A 46 2.80 -6.11 9.97
N ALA A 47 1.80 -6.59 9.25
CA ALA A 47 1.45 -8.00 9.22
C ALA A 47 0.86 -8.35 7.86
N SER A 48 0.96 -9.63 7.49
CA SER A 48 0.36 -10.13 6.26
C SER A 48 -1.03 -10.66 6.54
N ASP A 49 -1.96 -10.35 5.67
CA ASP A 49 -3.32 -10.85 5.74
C ASP A 49 -3.82 -11.11 4.32
N ALA A 50 -4.36 -12.29 4.08
CA ALA A 50 -4.80 -12.70 2.75
C ALA A 50 -5.90 -11.81 2.17
N ARG A 51 -6.58 -11.04 3.00
CA ARG A 51 -7.68 -10.16 2.57
C ARG A 51 -7.20 -8.82 2.02
N VAL A 52 -5.95 -8.45 2.27
CA VAL A 52 -5.42 -7.15 1.88
C VAL A 52 -4.16 -7.30 1.04
N ALA A 53 -3.95 -6.35 0.13
CA ALA A 53 -2.79 -6.35 -0.73
C ALA A 53 -1.51 -6.10 0.08
N PHE A 54 -0.42 -6.72 -0.33
CA PHE A 54 0.88 -6.60 0.29
C PHE A 54 1.91 -6.26 -0.78
N GLY A 55 2.65 -5.21 -0.57
CA GLY A 55 3.67 -4.77 -1.51
C GLY A 55 4.24 -3.43 -1.13
N GLY A 56 5.21 -2.98 -1.91
CA GLY A 56 5.89 -1.72 -1.71
C GLY A 56 5.72 -0.77 -2.87
N VAL A 57 6.32 0.39 -2.76
CA VAL A 57 6.40 1.37 -3.84
C VAL A 57 7.84 1.84 -3.98
N LYS A 58 8.12 2.64 -4.98
CA LYS A 58 9.47 3.17 -5.24
C LYS A 58 10.46 2.03 -5.35
N LYS A 59 11.63 2.13 -4.73
CA LYS A 59 12.67 1.10 -4.79
C LYS A 59 12.34 -0.16 -3.99
N SER A 60 11.31 -0.13 -3.16
CA SER A 60 10.85 -1.35 -2.47
C SER A 60 10.22 -2.36 -3.41
N GLY A 61 9.94 -1.97 -4.65
CA GLY A 61 9.47 -2.85 -5.68
C GLY A 61 8.13 -2.43 -6.27
N PHE A 62 7.62 -3.28 -7.13
CA PHE A 62 6.32 -3.07 -7.77
C PHE A 62 5.47 -4.33 -7.62
N GLY A 63 4.20 -4.21 -7.96
CA GLY A 63 3.26 -5.32 -7.84
C GLY A 63 2.71 -5.46 -6.44
N ARG A 64 1.79 -6.37 -6.30
CA ARG A 64 1.13 -6.69 -5.04
C ARG A 64 0.91 -8.18 -4.95
N GLU A 65 0.95 -8.69 -3.71
CA GLU A 65 0.52 -10.06 -3.43
C GLU A 65 -0.63 -10.00 -2.44
N LEU A 66 -1.28 -11.11 -2.23
CA LEU A 66 -2.46 -11.25 -1.38
C LEU A 66 -3.66 -10.47 -1.92
N SER A 67 -4.83 -10.74 -1.38
CA SER A 67 -6.11 -10.21 -1.83
C SER A 67 -6.38 -10.53 -3.31
N HIS A 68 -7.39 -9.93 -3.89
CA HIS A 68 -7.68 -10.11 -5.31
C HIS A 68 -6.59 -9.49 -6.20
N PHE A 69 -5.84 -8.51 -5.70
CA PHE A 69 -4.71 -7.95 -6.44
C PHE A 69 -3.61 -8.99 -6.63
N GLY A 70 -3.27 -9.73 -5.57
CA GLY A 70 -2.28 -10.79 -5.66
C GLY A 70 -2.74 -11.95 -6.54
N LEU A 71 -4.02 -12.27 -6.47
CA LEU A 71 -4.59 -13.31 -7.32
C LEU A 71 -4.43 -12.96 -8.80
N HIS A 72 -4.70 -11.72 -9.18
CA HIS A 72 -4.58 -11.28 -10.57
C HIS A 72 -3.14 -11.27 -11.07
N GLU A 73 -2.17 -11.10 -10.20
CA GLU A 73 -0.74 -11.10 -10.60
C GLU A 73 -0.31 -12.43 -11.23
N PHE A 74 -0.97 -13.52 -10.87
CA PHE A 74 -0.67 -14.85 -11.40
C PHE A 74 -1.63 -15.26 -12.51
N CYS A 75 -2.50 -14.39 -12.96
CA CYS A 75 -3.49 -14.66 -13.97
C CYS A 75 -3.21 -13.87 -15.23
N ASN A 76 -3.52 -14.47 -16.36
CA ASN A 76 -3.53 -13.74 -17.62
C ASN A 76 -4.89 -13.03 -17.76
N ILE A 77 -4.86 -11.73 -17.87
CA ILE A 77 -6.08 -10.94 -18.07
C ILE A 77 -6.40 -10.95 -19.55
N GLN A 78 -7.42 -11.69 -19.93
CA GLN A 78 -7.76 -11.90 -21.32
C GLN A 78 -9.09 -11.22 -21.65
N THR A 79 -9.11 -10.50 -22.75
CA THR A 79 -10.35 -9.95 -23.27
C THR A 79 -10.94 -10.93 -24.29
N VAL A 80 -12.21 -11.26 -24.12
CA VAL A 80 -12.95 -12.04 -25.11
C VAL A 80 -14.02 -11.14 -25.67
N TRP A 81 -13.90 -10.85 -26.94
CA TRP A 81 -14.84 -10.00 -27.65
C TRP A 81 -15.61 -10.85 -28.66
N LYS A 82 -16.92 -10.82 -28.59
CA LYS A 82 -17.75 -11.59 -29.50
C LYS A 82 -18.78 -10.66 -30.12
N ASP A 83 -18.70 -10.52 -31.44
CA ASP A 83 -19.69 -9.73 -32.15
C ASP A 83 -21.02 -10.43 -32.20
N ARG A 84 -22.08 -9.65 -32.29
CA ARG A 84 -23.40 -10.18 -32.47
C ARG A 84 -23.51 -10.77 -33.87
N ILE A 85 -24.01 -11.99 -33.93
CA ILE A 85 -24.18 -12.68 -35.18
C ILE A 85 -25.65 -12.69 -35.54
#